data_3437c8e1cf839ac16b3b54f8bc362b87
#
_entry.id   3437c8e1cf839ac16b3b54f8bc362b87
#
_cell.length_a   1.000
_cell.length_b   1.000
_cell.length_c   1.000
_cell.angle_alpha   90.00
_cell.angle_beta   90.00
_cell.angle_gamma   90.00
#
_symmetry.space_group_name_H-M   'P 1'
#
loop_
_entity.id
_entity.type
_entity.pdbx_description
1 polymer ?
#
loop_
_entity_poly.entity_id
_entity_poly.type
_entity_poly.pdbx_seq_one_letter_code
_entity_poly.pdbx_strand_id
1 'polypeptide(L)'
;MTENIVAPSCIVKTSHFSCFDYLNDEEAALLSANKRDVKFKKGETIAKQGSFASHVIFLKKGLAKVYLEGHQKDLILKIVPDNNFVTLSSVFDGNDSFIYSVTTYEDSIATLISMDVFKQLIRNNSKFAYQIINLLNTN
;
A
#
# COMPACT_ATOMS: atom_id res chain seq x y z
N MET A 1 8.93 20.19 -0.60
CA MET A 1 7.57 19.80 -0.93
C MET A 1 7.04 20.63 -2.09
N THR A 2 6.42 19.96 -3.00
CA THR A 2 6.01 20.59 -4.24
C THR A 2 4.49 20.63 -4.37
N GLU A 3 3.85 21.21 -3.40
CA GLU A 3 2.40 21.29 -3.31
C GLU A 3 1.74 22.01 -4.49
N ASN A 4 2.53 22.73 -5.29
CA ASN A 4 2.02 23.41 -6.48
C ASN A 4 1.83 22.48 -7.68
N ILE A 5 2.34 21.25 -7.61
CA ILE A 5 2.36 20.34 -8.74
C ILE A 5 1.09 19.50 -8.82
N VAL A 6 0.53 19.11 -7.68
CA VAL A 6 -0.67 18.28 -7.62
C VAL A 6 -1.70 18.92 -6.70
N ALA A 7 -2.97 18.65 -6.97
CA ALA A 7 -4.05 19.07 -6.10
C ALA A 7 -3.90 18.42 -4.73
N PRO A 8 -4.16 19.13 -3.63
CA PRO A 8 -4.07 18.55 -2.29
C PRO A 8 -4.90 17.29 -2.11
N SER A 9 -6.02 17.16 -2.82
CA SER A 9 -6.88 15.97 -2.76
C SER A 9 -6.21 14.72 -3.35
N CYS A 10 -5.13 14.87 -4.13
CA CYS A 10 -4.40 13.74 -4.70
C CYS A 10 -3.32 13.19 -3.76
N ILE A 11 -3.01 13.90 -2.69
CA ILE A 11 -1.97 13.51 -1.74
C ILE A 11 -2.61 12.82 -0.55
N VAL A 12 -2.19 11.58 -0.30
CA VAL A 12 -2.64 10.81 0.85
C VAL A 12 -2.02 11.39 2.11
N LYS A 13 -2.84 11.62 3.13
CA LYS A 13 -2.35 12.13 4.41
C LYS A 13 -1.65 11.04 5.19
N THR A 14 -0.53 11.39 5.82
CA THR A 14 0.19 10.46 6.69
C THR A 14 -0.63 10.21 7.95
N SER A 15 -0.80 8.95 8.31
CA SER A 15 -1.48 8.56 9.53
C SER A 15 -0.56 8.76 10.73
N HIS A 16 -1.10 9.27 11.83
CA HIS A 16 -0.34 9.47 13.06
C HIS A 16 -0.22 8.21 13.89
N PHE A 17 -1.07 7.22 13.64
CA PHE A 17 -0.88 5.94 14.29
C PHE A 17 -1.05 4.82 13.28
N SER A 18 -0.38 3.71 13.58
CA SER A 18 -0.35 2.55 12.71
C SER A 18 -1.49 1.60 13.04
N CYS A 19 -2.11 1.04 12.01
CA CYS A 19 -3.08 -0.04 12.20
C CYS A 19 -2.43 -1.27 12.83
N PHE A 20 -1.13 -1.41 12.71
CA PHE A 20 -0.38 -2.52 13.31
C PHE A 20 -0.36 -2.49 14.83
N ASP A 21 -0.66 -1.35 15.45
CA ASP A 21 -0.76 -1.22 16.89
C ASP A 21 -1.91 -2.02 17.49
N TYR A 22 -2.87 -2.44 16.65
CA TYR A 22 -4.01 -3.23 17.09
C TYR A 22 -3.74 -4.74 17.07
N LEU A 23 -2.54 -5.15 16.66
CA LEU A 23 -2.15 -6.56 16.67
C LEU A 23 -1.65 -6.97 18.06
N ASN A 24 -2.01 -8.19 18.47
CA ASN A 24 -1.43 -8.76 19.69
C ASN A 24 -0.03 -9.30 19.40
N ASP A 25 0.67 -9.81 20.42
CA ASP A 25 2.06 -10.25 20.29
C ASP A 25 2.22 -11.39 19.28
N GLU A 26 1.29 -12.35 19.28
CA GLU A 26 1.32 -13.46 18.32
C GLU A 26 1.11 -12.98 16.89
N GLU A 27 0.17 -12.08 16.69
CA GLU A 27 -0.12 -11.50 15.38
C GLU A 27 1.04 -10.65 14.89
N ALA A 28 1.64 -9.86 15.77
CA ALA A 28 2.81 -9.07 15.42
C ALA A 28 3.99 -9.95 15.02
N ALA A 29 4.19 -11.08 15.71
CA ALA A 29 5.22 -12.04 15.36
C ALA A 29 4.95 -12.70 14.01
N LEU A 30 3.70 -13.06 13.74
CA LEU A 30 3.29 -13.62 12.46
C LEU A 30 3.54 -12.64 11.32
N LEU A 31 3.20 -11.38 11.51
CA LEU A 31 3.45 -10.33 10.53
C LEU A 31 4.95 -10.18 10.27
N SER A 32 5.75 -10.10 11.33
CA SER A 32 7.21 -9.94 11.22
C SER A 32 7.87 -11.09 10.46
N ALA A 33 7.36 -12.30 10.64
CA ALA A 33 7.90 -13.49 9.97
C ALA A 33 7.52 -13.55 8.48
N ASN A 34 6.54 -12.75 8.04
CA ASN A 34 5.97 -12.83 6.70
C ASN A 34 5.99 -11.48 5.96
N LYS A 35 6.92 -10.62 6.34
CA LYS A 35 7.14 -9.36 5.64
C LYS A 35 8.62 -9.18 5.35
N ARG A 36 8.92 -8.33 4.37
CA ARG A 36 10.30 -7.93 4.08
C ARG A 36 10.32 -6.52 3.51
N ASP A 37 11.41 -5.83 3.76
CA ASP A 37 11.64 -4.51 3.18
C ASP A 37 12.42 -4.67 1.88
N VAL A 38 12.02 -3.93 0.85
CA VAL A 38 12.68 -3.91 -0.45
C VAL A 38 12.96 -2.46 -0.82
N LYS A 39 14.17 -2.21 -1.29
CA LYS A 39 14.57 -0.88 -1.77
C LYS A 39 14.21 -0.75 -3.23
N PHE A 40 13.62 0.40 -3.57
CA PHE A 40 13.31 0.76 -4.95
C PHE A 40 13.96 2.09 -5.27
N LYS A 41 14.56 2.19 -6.44
CA LYS A 41 15.11 3.44 -6.93
C LYS A 41 14.02 4.27 -7.56
N LYS A 42 14.25 5.58 -7.65
CA LYS A 42 13.37 6.50 -8.34
C LYS A 42 12.99 5.96 -9.72
N GLY A 43 11.69 5.94 -10.02
CA GLY A 43 11.18 5.50 -11.31
C GLY A 43 10.93 4.00 -11.43
N GLU A 44 11.25 3.21 -10.41
CA GLU A 44 11.01 1.78 -10.46
C GLU A 44 9.54 1.46 -10.13
N THR A 45 9.04 0.40 -10.75
CA THR A 45 7.67 -0.07 -10.54
C THR A 45 7.62 -1.00 -9.33
N ILE A 46 6.82 -0.63 -8.34
CA ILE A 46 6.60 -1.45 -7.14
C ILE A 46 5.53 -2.50 -7.39
N ALA A 47 4.46 -2.12 -8.10
CA ALA A 47 3.35 -3.01 -8.43
C ALA A 47 2.88 -2.70 -9.84
N LYS A 48 2.61 -3.75 -10.62
CA LYS A 48 2.17 -3.62 -12.01
C LYS A 48 0.71 -4.04 -12.13
N GLN A 49 -0.10 -3.16 -12.69
CA GLN A 49 -1.51 -3.43 -12.99
C GLN A 49 -1.64 -4.74 -13.76
N GLY A 50 -2.53 -5.62 -13.30
CA GLY A 50 -2.77 -6.92 -13.92
C GLY A 50 -1.84 -8.03 -13.47
N SER A 51 -0.74 -7.72 -12.78
CA SER A 51 0.17 -8.73 -12.26
C SER A 51 -0.40 -9.37 -11.01
N PHE A 52 0.07 -10.59 -10.70
CA PHE A 52 -0.39 -11.31 -9.51
C PHE A 52 -0.04 -10.55 -8.22
N ALA A 53 -1.05 -10.33 -7.41
CA ALA A 53 -0.92 -9.60 -6.15
C ALA A 53 -0.61 -10.56 -4.99
N SER A 54 0.64 -10.99 -4.90
CA SER A 54 1.08 -11.91 -3.85
C SER A 54 1.34 -11.23 -2.51
N HIS A 55 1.45 -9.91 -2.50
CA HIS A 55 1.79 -9.13 -1.32
C HIS A 55 0.93 -7.89 -1.21
N VAL A 56 0.68 -7.48 0.04
CA VAL A 56 0.20 -6.14 0.35
C VAL A 56 1.43 -5.26 0.53
N ILE A 57 1.42 -4.07 -0.04
CA ILE A 57 2.61 -3.22 -0.07
C ILE A 57 2.37 -1.95 0.74
N PHE A 58 3.25 -1.74 1.70
CA PHE A 58 3.27 -0.56 2.56
C PHE A 58 4.50 0.27 2.22
N LEU A 59 4.31 1.56 1.93
CA LEU A 59 5.44 2.44 1.64
C LEU A 59 6.02 2.92 2.96
N LYS A 60 7.16 2.35 3.33
CA LYS A 60 7.83 2.68 4.59
C LYS A 60 8.53 4.03 4.52
N LYS A 61 9.16 4.31 3.38
CA LYS A 61 9.86 5.56 3.13
C LYS A 61 9.82 5.89 1.66
N GLY A 62 9.61 7.16 1.32
CA GLY A 62 9.67 7.63 -0.04
C GLY A 62 8.39 8.29 -0.51
N LEU A 63 8.21 8.28 -1.82
CA LEU A 63 7.04 8.89 -2.47
C LEU A 63 6.73 8.09 -3.73
N ALA A 64 5.46 7.74 -3.92
CA ALA A 64 5.04 6.92 -5.04
C ALA A 64 3.73 7.42 -5.65
N LYS A 65 3.53 7.13 -6.92
CA LYS A 65 2.24 7.37 -7.58
C LYS A 65 1.51 6.06 -7.78
N VAL A 66 0.21 6.09 -7.55
CA VAL A 66 -0.71 5.01 -7.87
C VAL A 66 -1.51 5.46 -9.08
N TYR A 67 -1.51 4.66 -10.13
CA TYR A 67 -2.10 5.08 -11.39
C TYR A 67 -2.75 3.92 -12.14
N LEU A 68 -3.69 4.29 -13.00
CA LEU A 68 -4.33 3.36 -13.92
C LEU A 68 -3.67 3.52 -15.28
N GLU A 69 -3.16 2.42 -15.83
CA GLU A 69 -2.51 2.47 -17.14
C GLU A 69 -3.58 2.50 -18.24
N GLY A 70 -3.41 3.43 -19.16
CA GLY A 70 -4.29 3.58 -20.32
C GLY A 70 -3.55 3.35 -21.61
N HIS A 71 -4.28 3.33 -22.73
CA HIS A 71 -3.69 3.08 -24.04
C HIS A 71 -2.77 4.19 -24.52
N GLN A 72 -3.13 5.44 -24.27
CA GLN A 72 -2.36 6.58 -24.71
C GLN A 72 -1.66 7.30 -23.58
N LYS A 73 -2.27 7.33 -22.41
CA LYS A 73 -1.69 7.96 -21.22
C LYS A 73 -2.24 7.30 -19.97
N ASP A 74 -1.51 7.47 -18.89
CA ASP A 74 -1.87 6.96 -17.59
C ASP A 74 -2.71 7.97 -16.82
N LEU A 75 -3.58 7.49 -15.95
CA LEU A 75 -4.37 8.32 -15.05
C LEU A 75 -3.83 8.18 -13.63
N ILE A 76 -3.22 9.24 -13.11
CA ILE A 76 -2.73 9.24 -11.74
C ILE A 76 -3.91 9.38 -10.78
N LEU A 77 -4.05 8.41 -9.89
CA LEU A 77 -5.14 8.38 -8.92
C LEU A 77 -4.73 8.96 -7.57
N LYS A 78 -3.50 8.68 -7.15
CA LYS A 78 -2.99 9.09 -5.83
C LYS A 78 -1.50 9.32 -5.88
N ILE A 79 -1.04 10.24 -5.03
CA ILE A 79 0.38 10.40 -4.68
C ILE A 79 0.49 9.98 -3.23
N VAL A 80 1.31 8.99 -2.96
CA VAL A 80 1.40 8.35 -1.63
C VAL A 80 2.75 8.63 -1.01
N PRO A 81 2.78 9.36 0.13
CA PRO A 81 4.02 9.55 0.88
C PRO A 81 4.31 8.34 1.77
N ASP A 82 5.42 8.40 2.51
CA ASP A 82 5.81 7.35 3.44
C ASP A 82 4.76 7.10 4.54
N ASN A 83 4.84 5.94 5.17
CA ASN A 83 3.92 5.45 6.20
C ASN A 83 2.48 5.26 5.72
N ASN A 84 2.31 4.82 4.48
CA ASN A 84 0.99 4.54 3.90
C ASN A 84 1.01 3.27 3.08
N PHE A 85 -0.12 2.57 3.06
CA PHE A 85 -0.30 1.46 2.12
C PHE A 85 -0.48 2.00 0.71
N VAL A 86 0.01 1.25 -0.26
CA VAL A 86 -0.14 1.62 -1.68
C VAL A 86 -1.01 0.66 -2.46
N THR A 87 -1.31 -0.53 -1.91
CA THR A 87 -2.05 -1.57 -2.64
C THR A 87 -3.21 -2.19 -1.86
N LEU A 88 -3.79 -1.48 -0.90
CA LEU A 88 -4.91 -2.04 -0.11
C LEU A 88 -6.11 -2.44 -0.97
N SER A 89 -6.33 -1.77 -2.09
CA SER A 89 -7.44 -2.09 -2.99
C SER A 89 -7.35 -3.48 -3.62
N SER A 90 -6.19 -4.12 -3.52
CA SER A 90 -6.01 -5.49 -4.03
C SER A 90 -6.33 -6.57 -2.99
N VAL A 91 -6.69 -6.17 -1.78
CA VAL A 91 -6.96 -7.11 -0.67
C VAL A 91 -8.43 -7.49 -0.68
N PHE A 92 -8.79 -8.41 -1.55
CA PHE A 92 -10.14 -8.98 -1.54
C PHE A 92 -10.15 -10.31 -2.28
N ASP A 93 -11.15 -11.14 -1.98
CA ASP A 93 -11.29 -12.43 -2.62
C ASP A 93 -11.91 -12.28 -4.01
N GLY A 94 -11.54 -13.16 -4.92
CA GLY A 94 -12.10 -13.16 -6.28
C GLY A 94 -11.28 -12.40 -7.32
N ASN A 95 -10.23 -11.69 -6.89
CA ASN A 95 -9.30 -11.05 -7.81
C ASN A 95 -7.89 -11.15 -7.24
N ASP A 96 -6.99 -11.79 -7.97
CA ASP A 96 -5.62 -12.02 -7.55
C ASP A 96 -4.63 -11.03 -8.16
N SER A 97 -5.13 -10.03 -8.89
CA SER A 97 -4.28 -9.09 -9.62
C SER A 97 -4.28 -7.72 -8.98
N PHE A 98 -3.17 -6.99 -9.15
CA PHE A 98 -3.16 -5.58 -8.80
C PHE A 98 -4.11 -4.81 -9.72
N ILE A 99 -4.96 -4.00 -9.12
CA ILE A 99 -5.93 -3.18 -9.86
C ILE A 99 -5.24 -1.98 -10.50
N TYR A 100 -4.20 -1.46 -9.84
CA TYR A 100 -3.46 -0.28 -10.26
C TYR A 100 -1.97 -0.57 -10.29
N SER A 101 -1.23 0.28 -11.00
CA SER A 101 0.23 0.28 -10.97
C SER A 101 0.75 1.29 -9.95
N VAL A 102 1.93 1.01 -9.41
CA VAL A 102 2.60 1.89 -8.44
C VAL A 102 4.05 2.07 -8.87
N THR A 103 4.48 3.31 -9.04
CA THR A 103 5.84 3.66 -9.44
C THR A 103 6.37 4.75 -8.52
N THR A 104 7.65 4.67 -8.17
CA THR A 104 8.27 5.61 -7.24
C THR A 104 8.61 6.94 -7.93
N TYR A 105 8.46 8.03 -7.19
CA TYR A 105 8.95 9.35 -7.59
C TYR A 105 10.35 9.62 -7.07
N GLU A 106 10.78 8.89 -6.07
CA GLU A 106 12.10 9.02 -5.44
C GLU A 106 12.53 7.68 -4.88
N ASP A 107 13.79 7.58 -4.46
CA ASP A 107 14.28 6.35 -3.83
C ASP A 107 13.40 6.02 -2.62
N SER A 108 12.94 4.79 -2.56
CA SER A 108 11.90 4.37 -1.62
C SER A 108 12.22 3.03 -0.99
N ILE A 109 11.62 2.78 0.15
CA ILE A 109 11.64 1.47 0.82
C ILE A 109 10.18 1.04 0.99
N ALA A 110 9.86 -0.11 0.45
CA ALA A 110 8.53 -0.69 0.58
C ALA A 110 8.59 -1.96 1.42
N THR A 111 7.62 -2.14 2.29
CA THR A 111 7.45 -3.37 3.05
C THR A 111 6.42 -4.23 2.33
N LEU A 112 6.84 -5.42 1.96
CA LEU A 112 5.99 -6.39 1.28
C LEU A 112 5.50 -7.40 2.31
N ILE A 113 4.19 -7.48 2.48
CA ILE A 113 3.53 -8.36 3.46
C ILE A 113 2.81 -9.46 2.71
N SER A 114 3.02 -10.72 3.09
CA SER A 114 2.31 -11.84 2.49
C SER A 114 0.81 -11.57 2.46
N MET A 115 0.19 -11.71 1.29
CA MET A 115 -1.24 -11.51 1.12
C MET A 115 -2.04 -12.46 1.99
N ASP A 116 -1.63 -13.72 2.07
CA ASP A 116 -2.33 -14.73 2.88
C ASP A 116 -2.30 -14.38 4.36
N VAL A 117 -1.14 -13.95 4.86
CA VAL A 117 -1.00 -13.55 6.26
C VAL A 117 -1.81 -12.30 6.54
N PHE A 118 -1.79 -11.32 5.64
CA PHE A 118 -2.56 -10.08 5.82
C PHE A 118 -4.05 -10.38 5.91
N LYS A 119 -4.56 -11.22 5.02
CA LYS A 119 -5.97 -11.65 5.04
C LYS A 119 -6.31 -12.42 6.31
N GLN A 120 -5.40 -13.26 6.78
CA GLN A 120 -5.58 -13.99 8.03
C GLN A 120 -5.70 -13.03 9.22
N LEU A 121 -4.86 -12.00 9.27
CA LEU A 121 -4.93 -10.97 10.32
C LEU A 121 -6.27 -10.23 10.30
N ILE A 122 -6.74 -9.88 9.11
CA ILE A 122 -8.05 -9.22 8.95
C ILE A 122 -9.17 -10.11 9.45
N ARG A 123 -9.15 -11.40 9.11
CA ARG A 123 -10.21 -12.35 9.52
C ARG A 123 -10.24 -12.58 11.03
N ASN A 124 -9.08 -12.56 11.66
CA ASN A 124 -8.95 -12.95 13.07
C ASN A 124 -8.91 -11.78 14.05
N ASN A 125 -8.83 -10.55 13.57
CA ASN A 125 -8.73 -9.37 14.43
C ASN A 125 -9.65 -8.27 13.90
N SER A 126 -10.80 -8.12 14.54
CA SER A 126 -11.81 -7.16 14.10
C SER A 126 -11.36 -5.70 14.24
N LYS A 127 -10.54 -5.40 15.24
CA LYS A 127 -10.02 -4.03 15.42
C LYS A 127 -9.05 -3.67 14.31
N PHE A 128 -8.17 -4.59 13.97
CA PHE A 128 -7.25 -4.41 12.84
C PHE A 128 -8.03 -4.25 11.54
N ALA A 129 -9.00 -5.12 11.29
CA ALA A 129 -9.84 -5.07 10.09
C ALA A 129 -10.58 -3.74 9.99
N TYR A 130 -11.10 -3.24 11.11
CA TYR A 130 -11.80 -1.96 11.13
C TYR A 130 -10.88 -0.80 10.74
N GLN A 131 -9.62 -0.82 11.21
CA GLN A 131 -8.64 0.20 10.84
C GLN A 131 -8.29 0.14 9.35
N ILE A 132 -8.21 -1.06 8.78
CA ILE A 132 -7.98 -1.22 7.35
C ILE A 132 -9.14 -0.63 6.55
N ILE A 133 -10.37 -0.88 6.97
CA ILE A 133 -11.57 -0.30 6.34
C ILE A 133 -11.51 1.23 6.39
N ASN A 134 -11.13 1.80 7.54
CA ASN A 134 -10.98 3.24 7.68
C ASN A 134 -9.94 3.80 6.71
N LEU A 135 -8.81 3.13 6.57
CA LEU A 135 -7.76 3.54 5.64
C LEU A 135 -8.25 3.53 4.19
N LEU A 136 -9.02 2.52 3.81
CA LEU A 136 -9.61 2.44 2.47
C LEU A 136 -10.57 3.60 2.19
N ASN A 137 -11.32 4.02 3.19
CA ASN A 137 -12.32 5.08 3.05
C ASN A 137 -11.73 6.48 3.10
N THR A 138 -10.59 6.68 3.73
CA THR A 138 -9.98 8.01 3.85
C THR A 138 -9.00 8.31 2.71
N ASN A 139 -8.61 7.32 2.00
CA ASN A 139 -7.68 7.43 0.88
C ASN A 139 -8.42 7.26 -0.45
#